data_55b2f47f79e777a343f714b2226809b5
#
_entry.id   55b2f47f79e777a343f714b2226809b5
#
_cell.length_a   1.000
_cell.length_b   1.000
_cell.length_c   1.000
_cell.angle_alpha   90.00
_cell.angle_beta   90.00
_cell.angle_gamma   90.00
#
_symmetry.space_group_name_H-M   'P 1'
#
loop_
_entity.id
_entity.type
_entity.pdbx_description
1 polymer ?
#
loop_
_entity_poly.entity_id
_entity_poly.type
_entity_poly.pdbx_seq_one_letter_code
_entity_poly.pdbx_strand_id
1 'polypeptide(L)'
;MWNANSTVSYARQHAGAHSQKRCAEFISKAIRAGGANIRNTHYAKDMKNNLKAVGFHLVYGTPVKGDVAVIQPIPGHPFGHACIYSGSGVWYSDFVQSTMYPGKGYREIQPAYEIYRHN
;
A
#
# COMPACT_ATOMS: atom_id res chain seq x y z
N MET A 1 -3.30 4.68 18.78
CA MET A 1 -4.24 5.49 17.98
C MET A 1 -3.68 5.65 16.58
N TRP A 2 -4.53 5.46 15.58
CA TRP A 2 -4.12 5.58 14.20
C TRP A 2 -3.82 7.03 13.82
N ASN A 3 -2.73 7.24 13.06
CA ASN A 3 -2.34 8.55 12.56
C ASN A 3 -1.84 8.40 11.11
N ALA A 4 -2.69 8.78 10.15
CA ALA A 4 -2.37 8.70 8.73
C ALA A 4 -1.15 9.54 8.35
N ASN A 5 -0.97 10.70 9.01
CA ASN A 5 0.20 11.55 8.75
C ASN A 5 1.50 10.84 9.09
N SER A 6 1.54 10.11 10.20
CA SER A 6 2.74 9.36 10.61
C SER A 6 3.04 8.22 9.63
N THR A 7 2.03 7.51 9.16
CA THR A 7 2.20 6.47 8.15
C THR A 7 2.77 7.04 6.85
N VAL A 8 2.19 8.11 6.34
CA VAL A 8 2.64 8.73 5.09
C VAL A 8 4.03 9.33 5.25
N SER A 9 4.33 9.96 6.39
CA SER A 9 5.66 10.50 6.67
C SER A 9 6.72 9.41 6.67
N TYR A 10 6.45 8.28 7.33
CA TYR A 10 7.36 7.14 7.29
C TYR A 10 7.60 6.67 5.85
N ALA A 11 6.51 6.48 5.10
CA ALA A 11 6.59 6.01 3.72
C ALA A 11 7.42 6.96 2.85
N ARG A 12 7.20 8.26 2.99
CA ARG A 12 7.95 9.27 2.24
C ARG A 12 9.44 9.22 2.55
N GLN A 13 9.79 9.07 3.81
CA GLN A 13 11.19 9.07 4.25
C GLN A 13 11.95 7.81 3.82
N HIS A 14 11.26 6.68 3.66
CA HIS A 14 11.91 5.39 3.43
C HIS A 14 11.73 4.84 2.02
N ALA A 15 10.81 5.40 1.21
CA ALA A 15 10.62 4.95 -0.16
C ALA A 15 11.85 5.26 -1.01
N GLY A 16 12.30 4.28 -1.78
CA GLY A 16 13.44 4.44 -2.67
C GLY A 16 13.04 4.96 -4.04
N ALA A 17 14.03 5.06 -4.93
CA ALA A 17 13.81 5.45 -6.32
C ALA A 17 13.29 4.28 -7.17
N HIS A 18 13.59 3.04 -6.78
CA HIS A 18 13.26 1.84 -7.53
C HIS A 18 12.67 0.76 -6.62
N SER A 19 11.88 -0.13 -7.22
CA SER A 19 11.33 -1.28 -6.50
C SER A 19 12.44 -2.16 -5.92
N GLN A 20 12.24 -2.58 -4.65
CA GLN A 20 13.14 -3.50 -3.94
C GLN A 20 12.46 -4.85 -3.72
N LYS A 21 11.28 -5.08 -4.31
CA LYS A 21 10.49 -6.30 -4.18
C LYS A 21 10.08 -6.61 -2.74
N ARG A 22 9.88 -5.56 -1.93
CA ARG A 22 9.53 -5.67 -0.51
C ARG A 22 8.32 -4.82 -0.14
N CYS A 23 7.38 -4.66 -1.07
CA CYS A 23 6.26 -3.75 -0.85
C CYS A 23 5.43 -4.14 0.38
N ALA A 24 5.12 -5.42 0.57
CA ALA A 24 4.31 -5.85 1.72
C ALA A 24 5.00 -5.55 3.05
N GLU A 25 6.30 -5.84 3.15
CA GLU A 25 7.09 -5.53 4.34
C GLU A 25 7.14 -4.02 4.60
N PHE A 26 7.39 -3.24 3.54
CA PHE A 26 7.45 -1.78 3.63
C PHE A 26 6.13 -1.20 4.12
N ILE A 27 5.02 -1.64 3.53
CA ILE A 27 3.69 -1.16 3.91
C ILE A 27 3.37 -1.51 5.35
N SER A 28 3.71 -2.72 5.79
CA SER A 28 3.48 -3.13 7.18
C SER A 28 4.24 -2.24 8.16
N LYS A 29 5.49 -1.91 7.85
CA LYS A 29 6.30 -1.00 8.68
C LYS A 29 5.68 0.40 8.73
N ALA A 30 5.22 0.92 7.58
CA ALA A 30 4.61 2.24 7.53
C ALA A 30 3.30 2.29 8.33
N ILE A 31 2.49 1.23 8.26
CA ILE A 31 1.24 1.15 9.02
C ILE A 31 1.53 1.10 10.51
N ARG A 32 2.55 0.35 10.94
CA ARG A 32 2.95 0.33 12.36
C ARG A 32 3.41 1.69 12.85
N ALA A 33 4.12 2.44 12.00
CA ALA A 33 4.51 3.82 12.32
C ALA A 33 3.31 4.74 12.53
N GLY A 34 2.19 4.42 11.91
CA GLY A 34 0.91 5.13 12.09
C GLY A 34 0.09 4.68 13.30
N GLY A 35 0.56 3.69 14.04
CA GLY A 35 -0.09 3.24 15.28
C GLY A 35 -0.92 1.97 15.19
N ALA A 36 -1.05 1.36 14.02
CA ALA A 36 -1.74 0.08 13.86
C ALA A 36 -0.73 -1.07 13.88
N ASN A 37 -0.90 -2.02 14.79
CA ASN A 37 0.07 -3.10 15.00
C ASN A 37 -0.18 -4.27 14.06
N ILE A 38 -0.06 -4.02 12.76
CA ILE A 38 -0.26 -5.02 11.72
C ILE A 38 0.85 -6.08 11.73
N ARG A 39 0.48 -7.33 11.46
CA ARG A 39 1.45 -8.40 11.27
C ARG A 39 2.08 -8.31 9.89
N ASN A 40 3.32 -8.75 9.78
CA ASN A 40 3.99 -8.84 8.48
C ASN A 40 3.30 -9.87 7.58
N THR A 41 3.27 -9.57 6.29
CA THR A 41 2.79 -10.46 5.25
C THR A 41 3.89 -10.55 4.18
N HIS A 42 4.19 -11.76 3.71
CA HIS A 42 5.19 -11.93 2.66
C HIS A 42 4.73 -11.40 1.31
N TYR A 43 3.45 -11.55 1.01
CA TYR A 43 2.89 -11.21 -0.30
C TYR A 43 1.83 -10.14 -0.19
N ALA A 44 1.95 -9.10 -1.02
CA ALA A 44 1.01 -7.99 -1.02
C ALA A 44 -0.44 -8.46 -1.24
N LYS A 45 -0.64 -9.43 -2.14
CA LYS A 45 -1.98 -9.97 -2.44
C LYS A 45 -2.71 -10.54 -1.21
N ASP A 46 -1.97 -10.87 -0.16
CA ASP A 46 -2.52 -11.53 1.04
C ASP A 46 -2.69 -10.56 2.22
N MET A 47 -2.52 -9.26 2.02
CA MET A 47 -2.58 -8.28 3.12
C MET A 47 -3.99 -8.00 3.64
N LYS A 48 -5.02 -8.35 2.90
CA LYS A 48 -6.41 -8.02 3.21
C LYS A 48 -6.78 -8.35 4.66
N ASN A 49 -6.56 -9.59 5.08
CA ASN A 49 -6.97 -10.04 6.41
C ASN A 49 -6.16 -9.35 7.50
N ASN A 50 -4.88 -9.12 7.28
CA ASN A 50 -4.03 -8.42 8.25
C ASN A 50 -4.45 -6.95 8.40
N LEU A 51 -4.83 -6.30 7.32
CA LEU A 51 -5.36 -4.93 7.36
C LEU A 51 -6.66 -4.88 8.15
N LYS A 52 -7.60 -5.78 7.86
CA LYS A 52 -8.88 -5.83 8.56
C LYS A 52 -8.71 -6.11 10.05
N ALA A 53 -7.75 -6.96 10.41
CA ALA A 53 -7.50 -7.32 11.80
C ALA A 53 -7.06 -6.13 12.67
N VAL A 54 -6.53 -5.07 12.06
CA VAL A 54 -6.06 -3.88 12.79
C VAL A 54 -6.90 -2.64 12.53
N GLY A 55 -8.11 -2.80 12.02
CA GLY A 55 -9.08 -1.71 11.93
C GLY A 55 -9.26 -1.08 10.57
N PHE A 56 -8.59 -1.60 9.54
CA PHE A 56 -8.85 -1.13 8.17
C PHE A 56 -10.13 -1.76 7.63
N HIS A 57 -10.82 -1.01 6.80
CA HIS A 57 -12.01 -1.49 6.11
C HIS A 57 -11.99 -1.07 4.64
N LEU A 58 -12.68 -1.85 3.82
CA LEU A 58 -12.79 -1.60 2.38
C LEU A 58 -13.53 -0.30 2.12
N VAL A 59 -13.00 0.53 1.23
CA VAL A 59 -13.64 1.77 0.79
C VAL A 59 -13.67 1.85 -0.73
N TYR A 60 -14.60 2.66 -1.23
CA TYR A 60 -14.74 2.94 -2.65
C TYR A 60 -14.61 4.44 -2.89
N GLY A 61 -14.38 4.82 -4.14
CA GLY A 61 -14.28 6.23 -4.53
C GLY A 61 -12.87 6.77 -4.42
N THR A 62 -12.76 8.08 -4.26
CA THR A 62 -11.47 8.79 -4.28
C THR A 62 -10.65 8.44 -3.04
N PRO A 63 -9.38 8.02 -3.20
CA PRO A 63 -8.51 7.73 -2.06
C PRO A 63 -8.17 9.00 -1.28
N VAL A 64 -7.95 8.82 0.02
CA VAL A 64 -7.47 9.88 0.91
C VAL A 64 -6.16 9.48 1.56
N LYS A 65 -5.46 10.45 2.16
CA LYS A 65 -4.16 10.23 2.80
C LYS A 65 -4.20 9.03 3.75
N GLY A 66 -3.25 8.12 3.59
CA GLY A 66 -3.12 6.94 4.43
C GLY A 66 -3.89 5.72 3.95
N ASP A 67 -4.68 5.85 2.89
CA ASP A 67 -5.35 4.70 2.29
C ASP A 67 -4.32 3.73 1.71
N VAL A 68 -4.62 2.44 1.81
CA VAL A 68 -3.75 1.36 1.32
C VAL A 68 -4.42 0.67 0.14
N ALA A 69 -3.74 0.62 -1.00
CA ALA A 69 -4.18 -0.15 -2.15
C ALA A 69 -3.53 -1.53 -2.13
N VAL A 70 -4.33 -2.56 -2.31
CA VAL A 70 -3.87 -3.95 -2.49
C VAL A 70 -4.25 -4.36 -3.91
N ILE A 71 -3.24 -4.65 -4.72
CA ILE A 71 -3.38 -4.87 -6.16
C ILE A 71 -3.07 -6.34 -6.47
N GLN A 72 -3.92 -6.96 -7.28
CA GLN A 72 -3.80 -8.37 -7.61
C GLN A 72 -2.60 -8.66 -8.53
N PRO A 73 -2.11 -9.91 -8.56
CA PRO A 73 -0.98 -10.28 -9.39
C PRO A 73 -1.23 -10.09 -10.88
N ILE A 74 -0.10 -9.92 -11.61
CA ILE A 74 -0.07 -9.96 -13.07
C ILE A 74 1.06 -10.90 -13.50
N PRO A 75 1.12 -11.32 -14.79
CA PRO A 75 2.26 -12.11 -15.26
C PRO A 75 3.59 -11.41 -14.96
N GLY A 76 4.54 -12.14 -14.37
CA GLY A 76 5.82 -11.59 -13.94
C GLY A 76 5.83 -10.96 -12.55
N HIS A 77 4.65 -10.76 -11.92
CA HIS A 77 4.52 -10.22 -10.57
C HIS A 77 3.51 -11.05 -9.77
N PRO A 78 3.91 -12.27 -9.36
CA PRO A 78 2.94 -13.25 -8.80
C PRO A 78 2.43 -12.91 -7.40
N PHE A 79 3.08 -11.95 -6.71
CA PHE A 79 2.71 -11.62 -5.33
C PHE A 79 1.80 -10.39 -5.22
N GLY A 80 1.44 -9.79 -6.35
CA GLY A 80 0.68 -8.56 -6.37
C GLY A 80 1.51 -7.36 -5.93
N HIS A 81 0.84 -6.29 -5.51
CA HIS A 81 1.49 -5.06 -5.09
C HIS A 81 0.64 -4.37 -4.02
N ALA A 82 1.29 -3.59 -3.16
CA ALA A 82 0.60 -2.76 -2.18
C ALA A 82 1.27 -1.40 -2.11
N CYS A 83 0.48 -0.35 -1.90
CA CYS A 83 1.00 1.01 -1.79
C CYS A 83 0.08 1.87 -0.93
N ILE A 84 0.62 2.99 -0.43
CA ILE A 84 -0.06 3.93 0.46
C ILE A 84 -0.22 5.26 -0.25
N TYR A 85 -1.43 5.85 -0.18
CA TYR A 85 -1.70 7.14 -0.79
C TYR A 85 -1.18 8.29 0.07
N SER A 86 -0.47 9.22 -0.59
CA SER A 86 0.10 10.39 0.07
C SER A 86 -0.92 11.45 0.47
N GLY A 87 -2.07 11.46 -0.18
CA GLY A 87 -3.05 12.54 -0.10
C GLY A 87 -2.85 13.63 -1.16
N SER A 88 -1.81 13.53 -1.98
CA SER A 88 -1.48 14.58 -2.97
C SER A 88 -1.05 14.02 -4.34
N GLY A 89 -1.62 12.88 -4.74
CA GLY A 89 -1.39 12.30 -6.07
C GLY A 89 -0.25 11.31 -6.15
N VAL A 90 0.60 11.23 -5.13
CA VAL A 90 1.74 10.31 -5.08
C VAL A 90 1.36 9.09 -4.25
N TRP A 91 1.85 7.92 -4.66
CA TRP A 91 1.70 6.67 -3.91
C TRP A 91 3.07 6.17 -3.47
N TYR A 92 3.13 5.55 -2.30
CA TYR A 92 4.36 5.00 -1.74
C TYR A 92 4.23 3.51 -1.53
N SER A 93 5.14 2.76 -2.14
CA SER A 93 5.48 1.41 -1.74
C SER A 93 6.93 1.47 -1.24
N ASP A 94 7.73 0.42 -1.46
CA ASP A 94 9.17 0.51 -1.22
C ASP A 94 9.86 1.49 -2.19
N PHE A 95 9.09 2.09 -3.11
CA PHE A 95 9.56 3.18 -3.97
C PHE A 95 8.43 4.18 -4.21
N VAL A 96 8.79 5.37 -4.74
CA VAL A 96 7.83 6.45 -5.03
C VAL A 96 7.13 6.18 -6.35
N GLN A 97 5.80 6.26 -6.35
CA GLN A 97 4.96 6.00 -7.52
C GLN A 97 4.14 7.24 -7.89
N SER A 98 4.10 7.58 -9.17
CA SER A 98 3.25 8.67 -9.67
C SER A 98 1.80 8.21 -9.89
N THR A 99 1.55 6.90 -9.91
CA THR A 99 0.21 6.32 -10.07
C THR A 99 0.07 5.13 -9.12
N MET A 100 -1.20 4.75 -8.83
CA MET A 100 -1.47 3.58 -8.00
C MET A 100 -0.88 2.31 -8.59
N TYR A 101 -1.07 2.09 -9.88
CA TYR A 101 -0.40 0.99 -10.57
C TYR A 101 1.09 1.32 -10.69
N PRO A 102 1.98 0.46 -10.17
CA PRO A 102 3.37 0.83 -9.96
C PRO A 102 4.25 0.86 -11.22
N GLY A 103 3.77 0.33 -12.32
CA GLY A 103 4.58 0.25 -13.52
C GLY A 103 3.76 -0.02 -14.78
N LYS A 104 4.46 -0.08 -15.92
CA LYS A 104 3.83 -0.21 -17.23
C LYS A 104 2.97 -1.47 -17.33
N GLY A 105 3.46 -2.62 -16.87
CA GLY A 105 2.70 -3.87 -16.94
C GLY A 105 1.38 -3.80 -16.17
N TYR A 106 1.42 -3.23 -14.97
CA TYR A 106 0.21 -3.02 -14.18
C TYR A 106 -0.74 -2.04 -14.85
N ARG A 107 -0.22 -0.95 -15.42
CA ARG A 107 -1.06 0.05 -16.10
C ARG A 107 -1.73 -0.51 -17.35
N GLU A 108 -1.06 -1.40 -18.07
CA GLU A 108 -1.61 -2.03 -19.28
C GLU A 108 -2.67 -3.06 -18.95
N ILE A 109 -2.43 -3.91 -17.96
CA ILE A 109 -3.33 -5.01 -17.60
C ILE A 109 -4.47 -4.53 -16.71
N GLN A 110 -4.21 -3.58 -15.83
CA GLN A 110 -5.17 -3.02 -14.86
C GLN A 110 -5.86 -4.13 -14.05
N PRO A 111 -5.08 -4.91 -13.28
CA PRO A 111 -5.67 -5.98 -12.46
C PRO A 111 -6.60 -5.41 -11.40
N ALA A 112 -7.47 -6.25 -10.87
CA ALA A 112 -8.36 -5.88 -9.78
C ALA A 112 -7.55 -5.37 -8.59
N TYR A 113 -8.10 -4.40 -7.87
CA TYR A 113 -7.51 -3.86 -6.65
C TYR A 113 -8.59 -3.50 -5.65
N GLU A 114 -8.18 -3.34 -4.39
CA GLU A 114 -9.05 -2.89 -3.31
C GLU A 114 -8.33 -1.81 -2.53
N ILE A 115 -9.10 -0.83 -2.04
CA ILE A 115 -8.57 0.26 -1.21
C ILE A 115 -9.09 0.07 0.21
N TYR A 116 -8.21 0.18 1.19
CA TYR A 116 -8.52 0.02 2.60
C TYR A 116 -8.18 1.29 3.37
N ARG A 117 -9.03 1.63 4.33
CA ARG A 117 -8.89 2.84 5.15
C ARG A 117 -9.05 2.50 6.61
N HIS A 118 -8.20 3.08 7.44
CA HIS A 118 -8.34 3.04 8.89
C HIS A 118 -9.06 4.30 9.36
N ASN A 119 -10.01 4.13 10.23
CA ASN A 119 -10.74 5.26 10.82
C ASN A 119 -10.03 5.80 12.05
#